data_29e7228b3529593d46678a620c815ea3
#
_entry.id   29e7228b3529593d46678a620c815ea3
#
_cell.length_a   1.000
_cell.length_b   1.000
_cell.length_c   1.000
_cell.angle_alpha   90.00
_cell.angle_beta   90.00
_cell.angle_gamma   90.00
#
_symmetry.space_group_name_H-M   'P 1'
#
loop_
_entity.id
_entity.type
_entity.pdbx_description
1 polymer ?
#
loop_
_entity_poly.entity_id
_entity_poly.type
_entity_poly.pdbx_seq_one_letter_code
_entity_poly.pdbx_strand_id
1 'polypeptide(L)'
;MRTLVVSAVLIVSSLRVGAAQRPVPARDSLADLPWPTGTFSILAYDPETGEIGGAVQSRVFSVGNGVLNAEAGVGAAATQAIVDVGYGPRAIALLRQGISPEQVVKSIWETDPDTRADWPKAGRQFAVIDAKGNVYAYTGPKATVWAGNKSCSAQNTHCTAQGNILAGPAVVDSMVAFFERTKGHLAYRLVAALEGGQSAGGDKRGQQSAALVIVKKDAGVWLHNDTVLRLQVDDNPEPIKELRRLVERAATGRQIPRAP
;
A
#
# COMPACT_ATOMS: atom_id res chain seq x y z
N MET A 1 5.47 40.70 74.56
CA MET A 1 5.56 41.02 73.11
C MET A 1 5.38 39.71 72.34
N ARG A 2 4.21 39.52 71.70
CA ARG A 2 3.93 38.32 70.89
C ARG A 2 4.00 38.75 69.40
N THR A 3 4.96 38.21 68.70
CA THR A 3 5.18 38.47 67.27
C THR A 3 4.25 37.57 66.44
N LEU A 4 3.33 38.17 65.72
CA LEU A 4 2.51 37.46 64.73
C LEU A 4 3.32 37.28 63.41
N VAL A 5 3.50 36.04 63.02
CA VAL A 5 4.03 35.72 61.70
C VAL A 5 2.82 35.49 60.78
N VAL A 6 2.63 36.36 59.80
CA VAL A 6 1.63 36.20 58.74
C VAL A 6 2.27 35.46 57.57
N SER A 7 1.86 34.23 57.39
CA SER A 7 2.26 33.44 56.19
C SER A 7 1.36 33.79 55.02
N ALA A 8 1.91 34.42 54.01
CA ALA A 8 1.21 34.66 52.74
C ALA A 8 1.25 33.41 51.87
N VAL A 9 0.11 32.80 51.62
CA VAL A 9 -0.04 31.70 50.65
C VAL A 9 -0.25 32.30 49.25
N LEU A 10 0.78 32.13 48.41
CA LEU A 10 0.70 32.43 46.99
C LEU A 10 -0.09 31.33 46.27
N ILE A 11 -1.32 31.63 45.86
CA ILE A 11 -2.10 30.77 44.95
C ILE A 11 -1.64 31.04 43.52
N VAL A 12 -0.80 30.14 42.97
CA VAL A 12 -0.43 30.15 41.55
C VAL A 12 -1.58 29.51 40.76
N SER A 13 -2.44 30.34 40.18
CA SER A 13 -3.46 29.90 39.23
C SER A 13 -2.77 29.53 37.91
N SER A 14 -2.60 28.26 37.65
CA SER A 14 -2.16 27.76 36.34
C SER A 14 -3.33 27.91 35.31
N LEU A 15 -3.29 28.97 34.53
CA LEU A 15 -4.12 29.06 33.32
C LEU A 15 -3.69 27.95 32.35
N ARG A 16 -4.46 26.87 32.29
CA ARG A 16 -4.37 25.93 31.17
C ARG A 16 -4.96 26.62 29.96
N VAL A 17 -4.10 27.15 29.10
CA VAL A 17 -4.49 27.50 27.73
C VAL A 17 -4.78 26.20 27.00
N GLY A 18 -6.04 25.79 26.99
CA GLY A 18 -6.51 24.73 26.11
C GLY A 18 -6.26 25.19 24.68
N ALA A 19 -5.34 24.53 23.98
CA ALA A 19 -5.22 24.70 22.55
C ALA A 19 -6.56 24.27 21.94
N ALA A 20 -7.37 25.26 21.54
CA ALA A 20 -8.56 24.99 20.76
C ALA A 20 -8.12 24.27 19.49
N GLN A 21 -8.41 22.97 19.41
CA GLN A 21 -8.27 22.23 18.16
C GLN A 21 -9.14 22.94 17.14
N ARG A 22 -8.52 23.51 16.11
CA ARG A 22 -9.26 24.02 14.97
C ARG A 22 -10.16 22.88 14.49
N PRO A 23 -11.46 23.08 14.31
CA PRO A 23 -12.30 22.06 13.71
C PRO A 23 -11.67 21.71 12.37
N VAL A 24 -11.33 20.43 12.18
CA VAL A 24 -10.99 19.90 10.86
C VAL A 24 -12.23 20.22 10.02
N PRO A 25 -12.10 20.95 8.90
CA PRO A 25 -13.26 21.23 8.06
C PRO A 25 -13.89 19.88 7.74
N ALA A 26 -15.23 19.79 7.93
CA ALA A 26 -15.97 18.63 7.49
C ALA A 26 -15.55 18.42 6.02
N ARG A 27 -14.91 17.29 5.70
CA ARG A 27 -14.60 16.95 4.31
C ARG A 27 -15.93 17.01 3.59
N ASP A 28 -15.97 17.84 2.54
CA ASP A 28 -17.08 17.83 1.60
C ASP A 28 -17.45 16.38 1.30
N SER A 29 -18.73 16.08 1.21
CA SER A 29 -19.19 14.71 1.10
C SER A 29 -18.41 14.02 -0.03
N LEU A 30 -17.96 12.78 0.17
CA LEU A 30 -17.26 12.04 -0.90
C LEU A 30 -18.12 11.85 -2.16
N ALA A 31 -19.41 12.17 -2.09
CA ALA A 31 -20.31 12.25 -3.24
C ALA A 31 -19.86 13.34 -4.24
N ASP A 32 -19.18 14.39 -3.76
CA ASP A 32 -18.64 15.48 -4.59
C ASP A 32 -17.21 15.19 -5.06
N LEU A 33 -16.58 14.12 -4.59
CA LEU A 33 -15.30 13.66 -5.12
C LEU A 33 -15.55 12.89 -6.42
N PRO A 34 -15.00 13.30 -7.56
CA PRO A 34 -15.17 12.60 -8.85
C PRO A 34 -14.38 11.29 -8.90
N TRP A 35 -14.41 10.48 -7.85
CA TRP A 35 -13.51 9.35 -7.66
C TRP A 35 -14.21 8.01 -7.64
N PRO A 36 -14.44 7.39 -8.79
CA PRO A 36 -14.42 5.94 -8.81
C PRO A 36 -12.97 5.53 -8.55
N THR A 37 -12.72 4.85 -7.45
CA THR A 37 -11.40 4.39 -7.01
C THR A 37 -11.01 3.11 -7.73
N GLY A 38 -10.55 3.20 -8.99
CA GLY A 38 -9.95 2.07 -9.71
C GLY A 38 -8.45 2.03 -9.47
N THR A 39 -7.95 0.84 -9.27
CA THR A 39 -6.54 0.62 -8.93
C THR A 39 -6.18 -0.80 -9.25
N PHE A 40 -4.96 -1.05 -9.69
CA PHE A 40 -4.38 -2.40 -9.67
C PHE A 40 -3.01 -2.39 -9.01
N SER A 41 -2.74 -3.42 -8.23
CA SER A 41 -1.51 -3.56 -7.45
C SER A 41 -1.04 -5.00 -7.43
N ILE A 42 0.23 -5.20 -7.10
CA ILE A 42 0.84 -6.49 -6.85
C ILE A 42 1.67 -6.42 -5.57
N LEU A 43 1.57 -7.45 -4.74
CA LEU A 43 2.49 -7.71 -3.63
C LEU A 43 3.35 -8.92 -3.98
N ALA A 44 4.61 -8.91 -3.58
CA ALA A 44 5.53 -10.02 -3.81
C ALA A 44 6.58 -10.14 -2.72
N TYR A 45 7.07 -11.37 -2.55
CA TYR A 45 8.21 -11.76 -1.72
C TYR A 45 9.20 -12.54 -2.59
N ASP A 46 10.47 -12.22 -2.48
CA ASP A 46 11.56 -12.93 -3.12
C ASP A 46 12.31 -13.78 -2.08
N PRO A 47 12.16 -15.11 -2.10
CA PRO A 47 12.80 -15.98 -1.11
C PRO A 47 14.33 -16.06 -1.25
N GLU A 48 14.90 -15.74 -2.44
CA GLU A 48 16.34 -15.76 -2.66
C GLU A 48 17.04 -14.58 -2.01
N THR A 49 16.39 -13.41 -2.04
CA THR A 49 16.94 -12.17 -1.50
C THR A 49 16.40 -11.81 -0.12
N GLY A 50 15.20 -12.28 0.22
CA GLY A 50 14.44 -11.85 1.40
C GLY A 50 13.78 -10.49 1.22
N GLU A 51 13.76 -9.94 0.00
CA GLU A 51 13.06 -8.70 -0.33
C GLU A 51 11.55 -8.90 -0.37
N ILE A 52 10.82 -7.93 0.15
CA ILE A 52 9.36 -7.94 0.14
C ILE A 52 8.82 -6.55 -0.18
N GLY A 53 7.71 -6.49 -0.90
CA GLY A 53 7.12 -5.21 -1.24
C GLY A 53 5.97 -5.31 -2.25
N GLY A 54 5.73 -4.22 -2.97
CA GLY A 54 4.69 -4.19 -3.98
C GLY A 54 4.79 -2.98 -4.89
N ALA A 55 3.96 -3.01 -5.93
CA ALA A 55 3.77 -1.91 -6.86
C ALA A 55 2.28 -1.68 -7.13
N VAL A 56 1.93 -0.44 -7.47
CA VAL A 56 0.55 -0.02 -7.69
C VAL A 56 0.46 1.03 -8.81
N GLN A 57 -0.65 0.99 -9.54
CA GLN A 57 -1.06 2.05 -10.46
C GLN A 57 -2.53 2.40 -10.22
N SER A 58 -2.88 3.67 -10.41
CA SER A 58 -4.26 4.15 -10.32
C SER A 58 -4.50 5.40 -11.16
N ARG A 59 -5.78 5.67 -11.44
CA ARG A 59 -6.25 6.96 -11.97
C ARG A 59 -6.68 7.87 -10.81
N VAL A 60 -5.80 8.02 -9.81
CA VAL A 60 -5.91 9.01 -8.74
C VAL A 60 -4.55 9.70 -8.58
N PHE A 61 -4.56 10.90 -8.03
CA PHE A 61 -3.33 11.59 -7.66
C PHE A 61 -2.60 10.85 -6.54
N SER A 62 -1.28 10.63 -6.68
CA SER A 62 -0.40 10.17 -5.60
C SER A 62 -0.83 8.86 -4.91
N VAL A 63 -1.17 7.83 -5.70
CA VAL A 63 -1.65 6.52 -5.20
C VAL A 63 -0.72 5.86 -4.17
N GLY A 64 0.57 6.14 -4.25
CA GLY A 64 1.59 5.61 -3.34
C GLY A 64 1.42 6.04 -1.88
N ASN A 65 0.68 7.12 -1.62
CA ASN A 65 0.49 7.64 -0.26
C ASN A 65 -0.42 6.76 0.62
N GLY A 66 -1.22 5.87 0.05
CA GLY A 66 -2.24 5.16 0.85
C GLY A 66 -2.37 3.66 0.57
N VAL A 67 -1.91 3.17 -0.58
CA VAL A 67 -2.18 1.78 -0.97
C VAL A 67 -1.16 0.80 -0.38
N LEU A 68 0.13 1.09 -0.47
CA LEU A 68 1.20 0.15 -0.13
C LEU A 68 1.77 0.37 1.26
N ASN A 69 1.85 -0.70 2.04
CA ASN A 69 2.55 -0.76 3.31
C ASN A 69 3.48 -1.98 3.30
N ALA A 70 4.71 -1.83 3.80
CA ALA A 70 5.68 -2.92 3.88
C ALA A 70 6.62 -2.73 5.07
N GLU A 71 7.02 -3.84 5.69
CA GLU A 71 8.02 -3.90 6.77
C GLU A 71 8.96 -5.08 6.55
N ALA A 72 10.26 -4.81 6.61
CA ALA A 72 11.30 -5.80 6.38
C ALA A 72 11.23 -6.97 7.37
N GLY A 73 11.26 -8.21 6.86
CA GLY A 73 11.17 -9.42 7.67
C GLY A 73 9.78 -9.70 8.25
N VAL A 74 8.78 -8.87 7.95
CA VAL A 74 7.40 -8.99 8.45
C VAL A 74 6.41 -9.28 7.30
N GLY A 75 6.28 -8.36 6.35
CA GLY A 75 5.33 -8.54 5.26
C GLY A 75 4.99 -7.25 4.54
N ALA A 76 4.00 -7.36 3.64
CA ALA A 76 3.44 -6.23 2.92
C ALA A 76 1.91 -6.33 2.80
N ALA A 77 1.27 -5.18 2.64
CA ALA A 77 -0.17 -5.06 2.46
C ALA A 77 -0.50 -4.03 1.38
N ALA A 78 -1.58 -4.27 0.64
CA ALA A 78 -2.15 -3.33 -0.32
C ALA A 78 -3.65 -3.19 -0.06
N THR A 79 -4.13 -1.95 0.16
CA THR A 79 -5.54 -1.64 0.39
C THR A 79 -6.05 -0.66 -0.66
N GLN A 80 -7.20 -0.95 -1.27
CA GLN A 80 -7.71 -0.21 -2.42
C GLN A 80 -9.23 -0.37 -2.61
N ALA A 81 -9.78 0.10 -3.73
CA ALA A 81 -11.22 0.17 -4.05
C ALA A 81 -11.94 1.18 -3.14
N ILE A 82 -12.95 0.77 -2.43
CA ILE A 82 -13.54 1.58 -1.36
C ILE A 82 -12.55 1.55 -0.18
N VAL A 83 -11.49 2.33 -0.31
CA VAL A 83 -10.27 2.20 0.49
C VAL A 83 -10.46 2.62 1.95
N ASP A 84 -9.84 1.84 2.86
CA ASP A 84 -9.47 2.30 4.20
C ASP A 84 -7.95 2.16 4.33
N VAL A 85 -7.26 3.29 4.33
CA VAL A 85 -5.78 3.32 4.41
C VAL A 85 -5.27 2.81 5.76
N GLY A 86 -6.09 2.80 6.80
CA GLY A 86 -5.77 2.25 8.12
C GLY A 86 -5.60 0.72 8.12
N TYR A 87 -6.09 0.02 7.07
CA TYR A 87 -5.90 -1.43 6.95
C TYR A 87 -4.42 -1.82 6.82
N GLY A 88 -3.64 -1.04 6.06
CA GLY A 88 -2.24 -1.32 5.84
C GLY A 88 -1.41 -1.38 7.14
N PRO A 89 -1.33 -0.32 7.95
CA PRO A 89 -0.62 -0.34 9.23
C PRO A 89 -1.12 -1.43 10.20
N ARG A 90 -2.44 -1.67 10.24
CA ARG A 90 -3.03 -2.75 11.06
C ARG A 90 -2.57 -4.12 10.60
N ALA A 91 -2.51 -4.35 9.27
CA ALA A 91 -2.02 -5.60 8.70
C ALA A 91 -0.56 -5.86 9.10
N ILE A 92 0.31 -4.87 8.97
CA ILE A 92 1.71 -4.98 9.38
C ILE A 92 1.83 -5.29 10.89
N ALA A 93 1.03 -4.63 11.73
CA ALA A 93 1.03 -4.88 13.17
C ALA A 93 0.61 -6.32 13.54
N LEU A 94 -0.35 -6.90 12.85
CA LEU A 94 -0.80 -8.28 13.05
C LEU A 94 0.20 -9.30 12.48
N LEU A 95 0.77 -9.04 11.29
CA LEU A 95 1.83 -9.88 10.72
C LEU A 95 3.06 -9.97 11.63
N ARG A 96 3.44 -8.85 12.27
CA ARG A 96 4.55 -8.81 13.25
C ARG A 96 4.31 -9.72 14.45
N GLN A 97 3.05 -9.99 14.79
CA GLN A 97 2.65 -10.94 15.83
C GLN A 97 2.62 -12.40 15.33
N GLY A 98 2.97 -12.66 14.06
CA GLY A 98 2.95 -13.99 13.45
C GLY A 98 1.56 -14.45 13.00
N ILE A 99 0.57 -13.55 12.94
CA ILE A 99 -0.79 -13.85 12.43
C ILE A 99 -0.68 -14.10 10.93
N SER A 100 -1.32 -15.17 10.43
CA SER A 100 -1.28 -15.51 9.00
C SER A 100 -2.01 -14.47 8.14
N PRO A 101 -1.61 -14.27 6.86
CA PRO A 101 -2.27 -13.33 5.95
C PRO A 101 -3.79 -13.49 5.88
N GLU A 102 -4.28 -14.73 5.87
CA GLU A 102 -5.72 -15.00 5.85
C GLU A 102 -6.42 -14.49 7.13
N GLN A 103 -5.86 -14.80 8.29
CA GLN A 103 -6.40 -14.35 9.57
C GLN A 103 -6.29 -12.82 9.72
N VAL A 104 -5.21 -12.21 9.25
CA VAL A 104 -5.04 -10.75 9.20
C VAL A 104 -6.18 -10.11 8.42
N VAL A 105 -6.43 -10.57 7.19
CA VAL A 105 -7.47 -10.01 6.32
C VAL A 105 -8.85 -10.18 6.95
N LYS A 106 -9.19 -11.38 7.44
CA LYS A 106 -10.48 -11.67 8.09
C LYS A 106 -10.68 -10.78 9.33
N SER A 107 -9.70 -10.73 10.24
CA SER A 107 -9.79 -9.95 11.47
C SER A 107 -9.97 -8.45 11.20
N ILE A 108 -9.22 -7.89 10.26
CA ILE A 108 -9.34 -6.47 9.94
C ILE A 108 -10.71 -6.16 9.33
N TRP A 109 -11.19 -7.00 8.42
CA TRP A 109 -12.49 -6.81 7.78
C TRP A 109 -13.64 -6.98 8.79
N GLU A 110 -13.59 -7.97 9.66
CA GLU A 110 -14.60 -8.21 10.70
C GLU A 110 -14.70 -7.06 11.69
N THR A 111 -13.56 -6.47 12.05
CA THR A 111 -13.46 -5.37 13.01
C THR A 111 -13.56 -3.96 12.36
N ASP A 112 -13.80 -3.87 11.05
CA ASP A 112 -14.12 -2.60 10.39
C ASP A 112 -15.52 -2.15 10.86
N PRO A 113 -15.64 -0.98 11.52
CA PRO A 113 -16.92 -0.50 12.05
C PRO A 113 -17.93 -0.12 10.98
N ASP A 114 -17.52 -0.03 9.70
CA ASP A 114 -18.38 0.29 8.54
C ASP A 114 -19.27 1.53 8.76
N THR A 115 -18.68 2.57 9.31
CA THR A 115 -19.40 3.76 9.81
C THR A 115 -19.96 4.67 8.71
N ARG A 116 -19.60 4.41 7.44
CA ARG A 116 -19.94 5.27 6.30
C ARG A 116 -20.76 4.52 5.26
N ALA A 117 -22.05 4.82 5.19
CA ALA A 117 -22.98 4.21 4.23
C ALA A 117 -22.59 4.51 2.76
N ASP A 118 -21.98 5.68 2.49
CA ASP A 118 -21.47 6.11 1.19
C ASP A 118 -20.10 5.50 0.85
N TRP A 119 -19.43 4.85 1.83
CA TRP A 119 -18.12 4.23 1.69
C TRP A 119 -18.08 2.84 2.35
N PRO A 120 -18.95 1.89 1.95
CA PRO A 120 -19.21 0.66 2.69
C PRO A 120 -18.04 -0.33 2.63
N LYS A 121 -17.78 -1.02 3.74
CA LYS A 121 -16.73 -2.05 3.82
C LYS A 121 -16.91 -3.18 2.80
N ALA A 122 -18.12 -3.44 2.35
CA ALA A 122 -18.40 -4.43 1.30
C ALA A 122 -17.73 -4.09 -0.05
N GLY A 123 -17.25 -2.86 -0.22
CA GLY A 123 -16.47 -2.43 -1.38
C GLY A 123 -14.96 -2.45 -1.19
N ARG A 124 -14.43 -2.86 -0.04
CA ARG A 124 -12.98 -2.96 0.22
C ARG A 124 -12.33 -3.99 -0.71
N GLN A 125 -11.11 -3.70 -1.15
CA GLN A 125 -10.23 -4.68 -1.77
C GLN A 125 -8.87 -4.61 -1.06
N PHE A 126 -8.35 -5.74 -0.60
CA PHE A 126 -7.27 -5.78 0.34
C PHE A 126 -6.46 -7.07 0.20
N ALA A 127 -5.15 -6.97 0.13
CA ALA A 127 -4.24 -8.10 0.01
C ALA A 127 -3.09 -7.99 1.01
N VAL A 128 -2.62 -9.15 1.47
CA VAL A 128 -1.53 -9.28 2.44
C VAL A 128 -0.59 -10.40 2.00
N ILE A 129 0.71 -10.19 2.16
CA ILE A 129 1.77 -11.18 2.01
C ILE A 129 2.67 -11.14 3.23
N ASP A 130 3.06 -12.29 3.78
CA ASP A 130 4.05 -12.38 4.86
C ASP A 130 5.48 -12.61 4.33
N ALA A 131 6.47 -12.52 5.23
CA ALA A 131 7.87 -12.77 4.91
C ALA A 131 8.22 -14.27 4.74
N LYS A 132 7.23 -15.14 4.63
CA LYS A 132 7.34 -16.55 4.25
C LYS A 132 6.76 -16.81 2.86
N GLY A 133 6.18 -15.78 2.24
CA GLY A 133 5.55 -15.86 0.92
C GLY A 133 4.09 -16.33 0.94
N ASN A 134 3.47 -16.51 2.12
CA ASN A 134 2.04 -16.79 2.19
C ASN A 134 1.26 -15.53 1.81
N VAL A 135 0.20 -15.70 1.02
CA VAL A 135 -0.62 -14.60 0.51
C VAL A 135 -2.09 -14.84 0.80
N TYR A 136 -2.83 -13.75 1.01
CA TYR A 136 -4.28 -13.77 1.01
C TYR A 136 -4.81 -12.44 0.47
N ALA A 137 -5.86 -12.50 -0.37
CA ALA A 137 -6.50 -11.33 -0.94
C ALA A 137 -8.02 -11.43 -0.82
N TYR A 138 -8.65 -10.31 -0.50
CA TYR A 138 -10.10 -10.17 -0.41
C TYR A 138 -10.56 -9.09 -1.40
N THR A 139 -11.58 -9.43 -2.18
CA THR A 139 -12.29 -8.49 -3.05
C THR A 139 -13.74 -8.48 -2.64
N GLY A 140 -14.21 -7.35 -2.12
CA GLY A 140 -15.57 -7.21 -1.64
C GLY A 140 -16.60 -7.20 -2.77
N PRO A 141 -17.84 -7.66 -2.52
CA PRO A 141 -18.87 -7.80 -3.56
C PRO A 141 -19.35 -6.48 -4.15
N LYS A 142 -19.03 -5.35 -3.51
CA LYS A 142 -19.31 -3.99 -4.01
C LYS A 142 -18.06 -3.30 -4.59
N ALA A 143 -16.93 -3.99 -4.70
CA ALA A 143 -15.79 -3.51 -5.49
C ALA A 143 -16.14 -3.64 -6.98
N THR A 144 -16.37 -2.50 -7.64
CA THR A 144 -16.96 -2.40 -8.99
C THR A 144 -15.88 -2.10 -10.04
N VAL A 145 -16.16 -2.15 -11.28
CA VAL A 145 -16.82 -2.80 -12.32
C VAL A 145 -16.35 -4.25 -12.39
N TRP A 146 -15.37 -4.70 -13.19
CA TRP A 146 -14.66 -5.94 -12.92
C TRP A 146 -13.65 -5.70 -11.79
N ALA A 147 -13.69 -6.52 -10.74
CA ALA A 147 -12.74 -6.52 -9.65
C ALA A 147 -12.38 -7.96 -9.27
N GLY A 148 -11.12 -8.20 -8.92
CA GLY A 148 -10.66 -9.53 -8.54
C GLY A 148 -9.17 -9.57 -8.23
N ASN A 149 -8.67 -10.77 -7.97
CA ASN A 149 -7.27 -11.02 -7.68
C ASN A 149 -6.80 -12.35 -8.27
N LYS A 150 -5.48 -12.49 -8.39
CA LYS A 150 -4.79 -13.71 -8.77
C LYS A 150 -3.45 -13.81 -8.06
N SER A 151 -3.15 -14.96 -7.48
CA SER A 151 -1.84 -15.26 -6.90
C SER A 151 -0.92 -15.93 -7.92
N CYS A 152 0.39 -15.80 -7.72
CA CYS A 152 1.40 -16.56 -8.46
C CYS A 152 1.21 -18.07 -8.27
N SER A 153 1.50 -18.83 -9.30
CA SER A 153 1.39 -20.31 -9.31
C SER A 153 2.71 -21.01 -9.66
N ALA A 154 3.70 -20.28 -10.19
CA ALA A 154 5.01 -20.85 -10.49
C ALA A 154 5.76 -21.20 -9.19
N GLN A 155 6.52 -22.29 -9.25
CA GLN A 155 7.29 -22.78 -8.10
C GLN A 155 8.26 -21.68 -7.59
N ASN A 156 8.37 -21.54 -6.27
CA ASN A 156 9.20 -20.54 -5.59
C ASN A 156 8.87 -19.07 -5.98
N THR A 157 7.65 -18.83 -6.45
CA THR A 157 7.20 -17.49 -6.79
C THR A 157 6.02 -17.09 -5.91
N HIS A 158 6.22 -16.05 -5.12
CA HIS A 158 5.27 -15.59 -4.10
C HIS A 158 4.75 -14.20 -4.47
N CYS A 159 3.53 -14.14 -5.00
CA CYS A 159 2.87 -12.89 -5.30
C CYS A 159 1.34 -12.97 -5.25
N THR A 160 0.69 -11.82 -5.14
CA THR A 160 -0.73 -11.65 -5.40
C THR A 160 -0.97 -10.33 -6.13
N ALA A 161 -1.64 -10.39 -7.27
CA ALA A 161 -2.11 -9.26 -8.04
C ALA A 161 -3.61 -9.07 -7.84
N GLN A 162 -4.05 -7.85 -7.65
CA GLN A 162 -5.45 -7.50 -7.45
C GLN A 162 -5.78 -6.16 -8.11
N GLY A 163 -7.06 -5.96 -8.44
CA GLY A 163 -7.51 -4.70 -8.99
C GLY A 163 -9.03 -4.59 -9.05
N ASN A 164 -9.49 -3.37 -9.28
CA ASN A 164 -10.89 -2.99 -9.39
C ASN A 164 -11.06 -1.93 -10.48
N ILE A 165 -12.27 -1.84 -11.05
CA ILE A 165 -12.58 -1.03 -12.24
C ILE A 165 -11.64 -1.39 -13.42
N LEU A 166 -11.27 -2.65 -13.53
CA LEU A 166 -10.39 -3.14 -14.58
C LEU A 166 -11.13 -3.46 -15.87
N ALA A 167 -10.38 -3.51 -16.96
CA ALA A 167 -10.88 -3.95 -18.26
C ALA A 167 -11.46 -5.37 -18.20
N GLY A 168 -10.90 -6.24 -17.36
CA GLY A 168 -11.36 -7.62 -17.15
C GLY A 168 -10.33 -8.46 -16.40
N PRO A 169 -10.59 -9.77 -16.25
CA PRO A 169 -9.70 -10.70 -15.55
C PRO A 169 -8.31 -10.79 -16.17
N ALA A 170 -8.19 -10.58 -17.48
CA ALA A 170 -6.92 -10.59 -18.21
C ALA A 170 -5.89 -9.61 -17.63
N VAL A 171 -6.33 -8.57 -16.92
CA VAL A 171 -5.41 -7.60 -16.30
C VAL A 171 -4.58 -8.28 -15.20
N VAL A 172 -5.22 -8.91 -14.20
CA VAL A 172 -4.50 -9.60 -13.12
C VAL A 172 -3.78 -10.86 -13.64
N ASP A 173 -4.33 -11.55 -14.64
CA ASP A 173 -3.67 -12.67 -15.30
C ASP A 173 -2.35 -12.26 -15.95
N SER A 174 -2.36 -11.14 -16.70
CA SER A 174 -1.17 -10.59 -17.33
C SER A 174 -0.17 -10.05 -16.30
N MET A 175 -0.64 -9.43 -15.22
CA MET A 175 0.24 -8.99 -14.14
C MET A 175 1.07 -10.17 -13.58
N VAL A 176 0.41 -11.27 -13.25
CA VAL A 176 1.08 -12.47 -12.72
C VAL A 176 2.03 -13.06 -13.78
N ALA A 177 1.57 -13.23 -15.03
CA ALA A 177 2.38 -13.80 -16.10
C ALA A 177 3.65 -12.96 -16.38
N PHE A 178 3.54 -11.62 -16.35
CA PHE A 178 4.69 -10.75 -16.53
C PHE A 178 5.64 -10.80 -15.34
N PHE A 179 5.12 -10.87 -14.12
CA PHE A 179 5.92 -11.03 -12.90
C PHE A 179 6.72 -12.35 -12.92
N GLU A 180 6.08 -13.47 -13.23
CA GLU A 180 6.70 -14.80 -13.22
C GLU A 180 7.77 -14.98 -14.29
N ARG A 181 7.57 -14.42 -15.50
CA ARG A 181 8.53 -14.54 -16.61
C ARG A 181 9.69 -13.56 -16.52
N THR A 182 9.55 -12.43 -15.82
CA THR A 182 10.60 -11.42 -15.70
C THR A 182 11.65 -11.87 -14.72
N LYS A 183 12.92 -11.77 -15.12
CA LYS A 183 14.08 -12.14 -14.30
C LYS A 183 14.74 -10.92 -13.68
N GLY A 184 15.62 -11.17 -12.71
CA GLY A 184 16.38 -10.12 -12.03
C GLY A 184 15.71 -9.60 -10.77
N HIS A 185 16.19 -8.46 -10.30
CA HIS A 185 15.78 -7.84 -9.04
C HIS A 185 14.27 -7.62 -8.94
N LEU A 186 13.71 -7.74 -7.73
CA LEU A 186 12.27 -7.63 -7.46
C LEU A 186 11.64 -6.36 -8.07
N ALA A 187 12.35 -5.23 -8.12
CA ALA A 187 11.87 -3.98 -8.71
C ALA A 187 11.48 -4.13 -10.19
N TYR A 188 12.28 -4.84 -10.99
CA TYR A 188 11.98 -5.09 -12.41
C TYR A 188 10.76 -5.97 -12.59
N ARG A 189 10.62 -6.99 -11.74
CA ARG A 189 9.50 -7.93 -11.75
C ARG A 189 8.19 -7.23 -11.37
N LEU A 190 8.22 -6.37 -10.36
CA LEU A 190 7.05 -5.59 -9.91
C LEU A 190 6.58 -4.58 -10.97
N VAL A 191 7.50 -3.84 -11.60
CA VAL A 191 7.12 -2.90 -12.67
C VAL A 191 6.64 -3.66 -13.90
N ALA A 192 7.27 -4.78 -14.27
CA ALA A 192 6.81 -5.63 -15.37
C ALA A 192 5.37 -6.13 -15.14
N ALA A 193 5.00 -6.45 -13.90
CA ALA A 193 3.62 -6.79 -13.58
C ALA A 193 2.64 -5.64 -13.89
N LEU A 194 2.98 -4.40 -13.52
CA LEU A 194 2.14 -3.24 -13.86
C LEU A 194 2.05 -3.03 -15.38
N GLU A 195 3.17 -3.19 -16.11
CA GLU A 195 3.20 -3.14 -17.58
C GLU A 195 2.30 -4.21 -18.21
N GLY A 196 2.36 -5.45 -17.68
CA GLY A 196 1.49 -6.55 -18.10
C GLY A 196 0.02 -6.24 -17.87
N GLY A 197 -0.34 -5.73 -16.69
CA GLY A 197 -1.71 -5.30 -16.38
C GLY A 197 -2.18 -4.18 -17.32
N GLN A 198 -1.34 -3.18 -17.55
CA GLN A 198 -1.67 -2.08 -18.44
C GLN A 198 -1.85 -2.54 -19.90
N SER A 199 -1.01 -3.47 -20.39
CA SER A 199 -1.12 -4.02 -21.76
C SER A 199 -2.41 -4.81 -21.98
N ALA A 200 -3.00 -5.35 -20.90
CA ALA A 200 -4.28 -6.06 -20.92
C ALA A 200 -5.51 -5.14 -20.73
N GLY A 201 -5.29 -3.82 -20.75
CA GLY A 201 -6.35 -2.80 -20.67
C GLY A 201 -6.40 -2.04 -19.33
N GLY A 202 -5.70 -2.49 -18.29
CA GLY A 202 -5.51 -1.78 -17.03
C GLY A 202 -6.78 -1.29 -16.36
N ASP A 203 -6.68 -0.12 -15.75
CA ASP A 203 -7.81 0.64 -15.19
C ASP A 203 -8.62 1.28 -16.33
N LYS A 204 -9.92 0.99 -16.39
CA LYS A 204 -10.83 1.50 -17.47
C LYS A 204 -10.90 3.03 -17.53
N ARG A 205 -10.52 3.73 -16.49
CA ARG A 205 -10.49 5.19 -16.45
C ARG A 205 -9.19 5.76 -17.03
N GLY A 206 -8.15 4.92 -17.19
CA GLY A 206 -6.80 5.30 -17.62
C GLY A 206 -5.78 5.32 -16.50
N GLN A 207 -4.76 6.17 -16.64
CA GLN A 207 -3.61 6.23 -15.74
C GLN A 207 -3.44 7.65 -15.19
N GLN A 208 -2.81 7.78 -13.99
CA GLN A 208 -2.39 9.06 -13.44
C GLN A 208 -1.16 8.93 -12.53
N SER A 209 -1.13 7.93 -11.64
CA SER A 209 -0.03 7.75 -10.70
C SER A 209 0.40 6.30 -10.58
N ALA A 210 1.64 6.07 -10.15
CA ALA A 210 2.17 4.74 -9.85
C ALA A 210 3.19 4.82 -8.71
N ALA A 211 3.35 3.73 -7.96
CA ALA A 211 4.34 3.65 -6.91
C ALA A 211 4.89 2.23 -6.74
N LEU A 212 6.06 2.15 -6.11
CA LEU A 212 6.73 0.91 -5.76
C LEU A 212 7.42 1.07 -4.41
N VAL A 213 7.34 0.04 -3.56
CA VAL A 213 8.10 -0.06 -2.33
C VAL A 213 8.70 -1.46 -2.21
N ILE A 214 9.98 -1.54 -1.86
CA ILE A 214 10.70 -2.78 -1.53
C ILE A 214 11.46 -2.54 -0.25
N VAL A 215 11.33 -3.49 0.68
CA VAL A 215 12.02 -3.46 1.96
C VAL A 215 12.77 -4.76 2.19
N LYS A 216 13.90 -4.67 2.87
CA LYS A 216 14.71 -5.77 3.38
C LYS A 216 15.56 -5.25 4.52
N LYS A 217 15.77 -6.07 5.54
CA LYS A 217 16.52 -5.67 6.74
C LYS A 217 17.91 -5.16 6.40
N ASP A 218 18.22 -3.93 6.84
CA ASP A 218 19.51 -3.25 6.71
C ASP A 218 20.07 -3.16 5.26
N ALA A 219 19.19 -3.27 4.24
CA ALA A 219 19.61 -3.30 2.82
C ALA A 219 19.37 -1.98 2.07
N GLY A 220 18.78 -0.99 2.70
CA GLY A 220 18.59 0.34 2.10
C GLY A 220 19.88 1.16 2.07
N VAL A 221 19.84 2.25 1.29
CA VAL A 221 20.92 3.23 1.29
C VAL A 221 20.96 3.92 2.66
N TRP A 222 22.16 4.17 3.18
CA TRP A 222 22.41 4.71 4.52
C TRP A 222 22.24 3.69 5.65
N LEU A 223 22.79 4.03 6.81
CA LEU A 223 22.78 3.14 8.00
C LEU A 223 21.35 2.97 8.54
N HIS A 224 21.04 1.75 9.00
CA HIS A 224 19.78 1.40 9.64
C HIS A 224 18.53 1.68 8.79
N ASN A 225 18.67 1.53 7.48
CA ASN A 225 17.58 1.72 6.55
C ASN A 225 17.13 0.38 5.93
N ASP A 226 15.91 -0.02 6.22
CA ASP A 226 15.30 -1.24 5.67
C ASP A 226 14.65 -1.00 4.29
N THR A 227 14.54 0.25 3.83
CA THR A 227 13.95 0.58 2.53
C THR A 227 15.00 0.41 1.42
N VAL A 228 14.91 -0.68 0.68
CA VAL A 228 15.74 -0.93 -0.51
C VAL A 228 15.42 0.08 -1.60
N LEU A 229 14.12 0.24 -1.86
CA LEU A 229 13.62 1.16 -2.90
C LEU A 229 12.22 1.65 -2.55
N ARG A 230 12.01 2.95 -2.66
CA ARG A 230 10.69 3.59 -2.62
C ARG A 230 10.63 4.63 -3.74
N LEU A 231 9.81 4.35 -4.74
CA LEU A 231 9.63 5.21 -5.91
C LEU A 231 8.16 5.58 -6.03
N GLN A 232 7.89 6.84 -6.43
CA GLN A 232 6.54 7.34 -6.59
C GLN A 232 6.48 8.31 -7.76
N VAL A 233 5.46 8.13 -8.57
CA VAL A 233 5.06 9.01 -9.68
C VAL A 233 3.66 9.50 -9.34
N ASP A 234 3.55 10.74 -8.89
CA ASP A 234 2.32 11.28 -8.31
C ASP A 234 1.29 11.71 -9.35
N ASP A 235 1.78 12.25 -10.48
CA ASP A 235 0.93 12.73 -11.57
C ASP A 235 1.67 12.65 -12.90
N ASN A 236 1.27 11.74 -13.77
CA ASN A 236 1.87 11.54 -15.08
C ASN A 236 0.87 10.79 -16.00
N PRO A 237 0.71 11.13 -17.27
CA PRO A 237 -0.16 10.39 -18.20
C PRO A 237 0.34 8.96 -18.51
N GLU A 238 1.63 8.67 -18.31
CA GLU A 238 2.26 7.35 -18.47
C GLU A 238 3.04 6.96 -17.20
N PRO A 239 2.38 6.83 -16.02
CA PRO A 239 3.09 6.72 -14.75
C PRO A 239 3.88 5.43 -14.61
N ILE A 240 3.43 4.33 -15.24
CA ILE A 240 4.15 3.05 -15.23
C ILE A 240 5.46 3.15 -16.02
N LYS A 241 5.44 3.83 -17.15
CA LYS A 241 6.64 4.07 -17.96
C LYS A 241 7.65 4.95 -17.22
N GLU A 242 7.17 5.98 -16.54
CA GLU A 242 8.02 6.81 -15.69
C GLU A 242 8.57 6.02 -14.50
N LEU A 243 7.74 5.20 -13.85
CA LEU A 243 8.20 4.32 -12.77
C LEU A 243 9.28 3.34 -13.25
N ARG A 244 9.15 2.78 -14.47
CA ARG A 244 10.20 1.96 -15.11
C ARG A 244 11.50 2.73 -15.25
N ARG A 245 11.44 3.95 -15.79
CA ARG A 245 12.61 4.84 -15.92
C ARG A 245 13.29 5.10 -14.57
N LEU A 246 12.51 5.28 -13.50
CA LEU A 246 13.04 5.48 -12.14
C LEU A 246 13.73 4.21 -11.60
N VAL A 247 13.19 3.02 -11.86
CA VAL A 247 13.84 1.74 -11.50
C VAL A 247 15.17 1.59 -12.24
N GLU A 248 15.24 1.87 -13.53
CA GLU A 248 16.48 1.84 -14.32
C GLU A 248 17.48 2.89 -13.81
N ARG A 249 17.01 4.05 -13.38
CA ARG A 249 17.85 5.07 -12.76
C ARG A 249 18.45 4.61 -11.43
N ALA A 250 17.67 3.91 -10.59
CA ALA A 250 18.15 3.31 -9.36
C ALA A 250 19.26 2.27 -9.61
N ALA A 251 19.10 1.44 -10.65
CA ALA A 251 20.12 0.49 -11.08
C ALA A 251 21.39 1.17 -11.60
N THR A 252 21.26 2.25 -12.37
CA THR A 252 22.39 3.06 -12.84
C THR A 252 23.09 3.73 -11.65
N GLY A 253 22.35 4.17 -10.64
CA GLY A 253 22.86 4.71 -9.38
C GLY A 253 23.42 3.65 -8.41
N ARG A 254 23.41 2.36 -8.79
CA ARG A 254 23.86 1.21 -7.99
C ARG A 254 23.06 1.01 -6.69
N GLN A 255 21.84 1.49 -6.62
CA GLN A 255 20.94 1.21 -5.49
C GLN A 255 20.38 -0.20 -5.57
N ILE A 256 20.19 -0.72 -6.78
CA ILE A 256 19.79 -2.09 -7.08
C ILE A 256 20.66 -2.66 -8.20
N PRO A 257 20.76 -4.00 -8.37
CA PRO A 257 21.40 -4.62 -9.53
C PRO A 257 20.76 -4.19 -10.86
N ARG A 258 21.55 -4.16 -11.93
CA ARG A 258 21.04 -3.95 -13.29
C ARG A 258 20.18 -5.14 -13.73
N ALA A 259 19.26 -4.89 -14.65
CA ALA A 259 18.55 -5.98 -15.31
C ALA A 259 19.54 -6.93 -15.98
N PRO A 260 19.26 -8.24 -15.99
CA PRO A 260 20.06 -9.24 -16.68
C PRO A 260 20.06 -9.05 -18.19
#